data_4fb6b50994a80d209e7b860e218713c9
#
_entry.id   4fb6b50994a80d209e7b860e218713c9
#
_cell.length_a   1.000
_cell.length_b   1.000
_cell.length_c   1.000
_cell.angle_alpha   90.00
_cell.angle_beta   90.00
_cell.angle_gamma   90.00
#
_symmetry.space_group_name_H-M   'P 1'
#
loop_
_entity.id
_entity.type
_entity.pdbx_description
1 polymer ?
#
loop_
_entity_poly.entity_id
_entity_poly.type
_entity_poly.pdbx_seq_one_letter_code
_entity_poly.pdbx_strand_id
1 'polypeptide(L)'
;MPLTDGHGAPSRLLDPNPDPATAGFLAQFGASDESNEAFSPSPRGYQPGRTKYVVVIGTVMSGLGKGIFSSSLAKLLKDKGLSVAPIKMEGYLNIDSGTLNPYRHGEVFVLQDGLETDMDLGTYERVLNQDLSRRNFVTAGQIYTEILERERRGGYLGRDVQMIPHVTGVVKMRL
;
A
#
# COMPACT_ATOMS: atom_id res chain seq x y z
N MET A 1 -18.65 18.17 -46.66
CA MET A 1 -18.00 16.91 -46.26
C MET A 1 -17.43 17.14 -44.84
N PRO A 2 -18.11 16.71 -43.79
CA PRO A 2 -17.62 16.94 -42.43
C PRO A 2 -16.66 15.83 -42.01
N LEU A 3 -15.56 16.22 -41.42
CA LEU A 3 -14.53 15.36 -40.84
C LEU A 3 -15.14 14.64 -39.62
N THR A 4 -15.18 13.34 -39.66
CA THR A 4 -15.57 12.50 -38.54
C THR A 4 -14.38 12.28 -37.66
N ASP A 5 -14.33 12.89 -36.47
CA ASP A 5 -13.37 12.58 -35.43
C ASP A 5 -13.75 11.27 -34.76
N GLY A 6 -13.07 10.21 -35.18
CA GLY A 6 -13.23 8.88 -34.64
C GLY A 6 -12.38 8.66 -33.37
N HIS A 7 -12.82 9.12 -32.22
CA HIS A 7 -12.47 8.57 -30.91
C HIS A 7 -13.60 8.78 -29.93
N GLY A 8 -14.67 8.01 -30.13
CA GLY A 8 -15.71 7.83 -29.14
C GLY A 8 -15.25 6.94 -28.01
N ALA A 9 -14.48 7.47 -27.07
CA ALA A 9 -14.43 6.89 -25.74
C ALA A 9 -15.74 7.24 -25.05
N PRO A 10 -16.53 6.28 -24.55
CA PRO A 10 -17.72 6.60 -23.81
C PRO A 10 -17.28 7.35 -22.55
N SER A 11 -17.79 8.57 -22.38
CA SER A 11 -17.76 9.28 -21.12
C SER A 11 -18.54 8.46 -20.09
N ARG A 12 -17.90 7.50 -19.45
CA ARG A 12 -18.41 6.88 -18.23
C ARG A 12 -18.23 7.87 -17.09
N LEU A 13 -19.04 8.88 -17.11
CA LEU A 13 -19.36 9.68 -15.95
C LEU A 13 -20.02 8.72 -14.94
N LEU A 14 -19.25 8.37 -13.91
CA LEU A 14 -19.68 7.65 -12.70
C LEU A 14 -20.31 6.28 -12.99
N ASP A 15 -19.62 5.24 -12.62
CA ASP A 15 -20.25 3.93 -12.48
C ASP A 15 -21.34 4.08 -11.41
N PRO A 16 -22.65 3.91 -11.78
CA PRO A 16 -23.73 4.06 -10.83
C PRO A 16 -23.71 2.97 -9.75
N ASN A 17 -22.83 1.98 -9.88
CA ASN A 17 -22.67 0.90 -8.92
C ASN A 17 -21.18 0.62 -8.67
N PRO A 18 -20.47 1.51 -7.92
CA PRO A 18 -19.07 1.30 -7.63
C PRO A 18 -18.88 0.01 -6.83
N ASP A 19 -17.75 -0.68 -7.05
CA ASP A 19 -17.41 -1.84 -6.23
C ASP A 19 -17.43 -1.50 -4.72
N PRO A 20 -17.70 -2.48 -3.85
CA PRO A 20 -17.89 -2.21 -2.41
C PRO A 20 -16.71 -1.50 -1.73
N ALA A 21 -15.49 -1.67 -2.25
CA ALA A 21 -14.32 -0.99 -1.72
C ALA A 21 -14.30 0.49 -2.12
N THR A 22 -14.65 0.77 -3.36
CA THR A 22 -14.80 2.13 -3.90
C THR A 22 -15.98 2.85 -3.23
N ALA A 23 -17.13 2.18 -3.07
CA ALA A 23 -18.29 2.73 -2.39
C ALA A 23 -18.00 3.07 -0.91
N GLY A 24 -17.31 2.19 -0.19
CA GLY A 24 -16.91 2.44 1.19
C GLY A 24 -15.91 3.59 1.33
N PHE A 25 -15.00 3.70 0.39
CA PHE A 25 -14.07 4.82 0.34
C PHE A 25 -14.78 6.14 0.02
N LEU A 26 -15.66 6.15 -0.98
CA LEU A 26 -16.45 7.33 -1.34
C LEU A 26 -17.37 7.79 -0.20
N ALA A 27 -17.97 6.85 0.54
CA ALA A 27 -18.78 7.16 1.71
C ALA A 27 -17.96 7.85 2.83
N GLN A 28 -16.69 7.47 2.98
CA GLN A 28 -15.80 8.12 3.93
C GLN A 28 -15.38 9.54 3.51
N PHE A 29 -15.29 9.81 2.20
CA PHE A 29 -14.89 11.12 1.69
C PHE A 29 -16.07 12.01 1.30
N GLY A 30 -17.21 11.44 0.93
CA GLY A 30 -18.40 12.19 0.52
C GLY A 30 -19.21 12.81 1.66
N ALA A 31 -19.01 12.31 2.89
CA ALA A 31 -19.70 12.82 4.07
C ALA A 31 -18.91 13.93 4.79
N SER A 32 -17.71 14.28 4.33
CA SER A 32 -16.91 15.34 4.97
C SER A 32 -17.29 16.70 4.42
N ASP A 33 -17.79 17.54 5.29
CA ASP A 33 -17.89 18.98 5.12
C ASP A 33 -16.58 19.56 4.57
N GLU A 34 -16.63 20.56 3.72
CA GLU A 34 -15.46 21.19 3.08
C GLU A 34 -14.38 21.66 4.08
N SER A 35 -14.75 21.75 5.36
CA SER A 35 -13.85 22.13 6.45
C SER A 35 -12.91 21.01 6.94
N ASN A 36 -13.06 19.76 6.47
CA ASN A 36 -12.34 18.62 7.02
C ASN A 36 -11.31 18.04 6.04
N GLU A 37 -10.38 18.88 5.57
CA GLU A 37 -9.22 18.44 4.80
C GLU A 37 -8.30 17.45 5.54
N ALA A 38 -8.48 17.33 6.85
CA ALA A 38 -7.72 16.46 7.73
C ALA A 38 -8.30 15.04 7.90
N PHE A 39 -9.41 14.70 7.20
CA PHE A 39 -10.00 13.38 7.34
C PHE A 39 -9.08 12.30 6.75
N SER A 40 -8.65 11.42 7.62
CA SER A 40 -7.78 10.32 7.26
C SER A 40 -8.53 9.00 7.46
N PRO A 41 -8.78 8.23 6.40
CA PRO A 41 -9.51 6.98 6.53
C PRO A 41 -8.81 6.02 7.48
N SER A 42 -9.60 5.25 8.21
CA SER A 42 -9.09 4.15 9.04
C SER A 42 -9.29 2.83 8.32
N PRO A 43 -8.37 1.86 8.44
CA PRO A 43 -8.54 0.53 7.88
C PRO A 43 -9.83 -0.14 8.37
N ARG A 44 -10.46 -0.94 7.49
CA ARG A 44 -11.67 -1.68 7.86
C ARG A 44 -11.38 -2.63 9.01
N GLY A 45 -12.21 -2.59 10.05
CA GLY A 45 -12.04 -3.42 11.24
C GLY A 45 -10.97 -2.91 12.21
N TYR A 46 -10.37 -1.76 11.96
CA TYR A 46 -9.44 -1.16 12.90
C TYR A 46 -10.17 -0.81 14.22
N GLN A 47 -9.64 -1.32 15.31
CA GLN A 47 -10.10 -1.01 16.66
C GLN A 47 -8.97 -0.32 17.42
N PRO A 48 -9.15 0.94 17.84
CA PRO A 48 -8.14 1.64 18.61
C PRO A 48 -7.68 0.85 19.84
N GLY A 49 -6.37 0.74 20.04
CA GLY A 49 -5.78 0.04 21.18
C GLY A 49 -5.69 -1.48 21.05
N ARG A 50 -6.34 -2.12 20.08
CA ARG A 50 -6.25 -3.56 19.87
C ARG A 50 -5.02 -3.95 19.04
N THR A 51 -4.78 -3.25 17.93
CA THR A 51 -3.59 -3.44 17.09
C THR A 51 -2.50 -2.46 17.55
N LYS A 52 -1.32 -2.96 17.79
CA LYS A 52 -0.13 -2.17 18.10
C LYS A 52 0.78 -2.13 16.89
N TYR A 53 1.16 -0.95 16.46
CA TYR A 53 2.10 -0.75 15.38
C TYR A 53 3.48 -0.46 15.96
N VAL A 54 4.47 -1.21 15.50
CA VAL A 54 5.88 -0.96 15.78
C VAL A 54 6.53 -0.55 14.46
N VAL A 55 6.98 0.69 14.39
CA VAL A 55 7.60 1.24 13.17
C VAL A 55 9.13 1.20 13.35
N VAL A 56 9.80 0.46 12.46
CA VAL A 56 11.27 0.39 12.42
C VAL A 56 11.74 1.27 11.27
N ILE A 57 12.40 2.38 11.62
CA ILE A 57 12.92 3.36 10.67
C ILE A 57 14.46 3.33 10.75
N GLY A 58 15.09 3.37 9.60
CA GLY A 58 16.53 3.57 9.48
C GLY A 58 16.86 4.91 8.83
N THR A 59 18.07 5.38 9.08
CA THR A 59 18.63 6.54 8.38
C THR A 59 19.04 6.19 6.94
N VAL A 60 19.73 7.09 6.29
CA VAL A 60 20.10 7.05 4.85
C VAL A 60 20.96 5.84 4.46
N MET A 61 21.54 5.13 5.42
CA MET A 61 22.43 3.99 5.15
C MET A 61 21.63 2.68 5.01
N SER A 62 21.81 1.99 3.89
CA SER A 62 21.46 0.57 3.76
C SER A 62 22.45 -0.30 4.55
N GLY A 63 22.03 -1.53 4.90
CA GLY A 63 22.93 -2.46 5.60
C GLY A 63 23.02 -2.27 7.12
N LEU A 64 22.25 -1.37 7.73
CA LEU A 64 22.20 -1.18 9.19
C LEU A 64 21.55 -2.35 9.96
N GLY A 65 21.12 -3.40 9.28
CA GLY A 65 20.47 -4.54 9.92
C GLY A 65 18.99 -4.32 10.30
N LYS A 66 18.30 -3.35 9.71
CA LYS A 66 16.87 -3.11 9.96
C LYS A 66 16.01 -4.35 9.75
N GLY A 67 16.23 -5.08 8.66
CA GLY A 67 15.49 -6.31 8.37
C GLY A 67 15.70 -7.39 9.41
N ILE A 68 16.96 -7.61 9.84
CA ILE A 68 17.29 -8.55 10.89
C ILE A 68 16.71 -8.13 12.25
N PHE A 69 16.80 -6.86 12.58
CA PHE A 69 16.19 -6.32 13.81
C PHE A 69 14.68 -6.53 13.81
N SER A 70 14.02 -6.17 12.71
CA SER A 70 12.55 -6.30 12.57
C SER A 70 12.11 -7.76 12.68
N SER A 71 12.78 -8.68 11.97
CA SER A 71 12.45 -10.12 12.03
C SER A 71 12.69 -10.70 13.41
N SER A 72 13.79 -10.33 14.08
CA SER A 72 14.09 -10.79 15.44
C SER A 72 13.07 -10.29 16.45
N LEU A 73 12.71 -9.00 16.38
CA LEU A 73 11.68 -8.42 17.24
C LEU A 73 10.32 -9.09 17.00
N ALA A 74 9.96 -9.27 15.74
CA ALA A 74 8.73 -9.95 15.35
C ALA A 74 8.67 -11.39 15.90
N LYS A 75 9.78 -12.11 15.81
CA LYS A 75 9.93 -13.48 16.38
C LYS A 75 9.75 -13.47 17.90
N LEU A 76 10.40 -12.58 18.60
CA LEU A 76 10.26 -12.48 20.06
C LEU A 76 8.82 -12.19 20.48
N LEU A 77 8.11 -11.31 19.75
CA LEU A 77 6.71 -11.00 20.00
C LEU A 77 5.82 -12.21 19.74
N LYS A 78 6.07 -12.93 18.63
CA LYS A 78 5.35 -14.16 18.29
C LYS A 78 5.56 -15.25 19.34
N ASP A 79 6.78 -15.44 19.84
CA ASP A 79 7.10 -16.42 20.88
C ASP A 79 6.45 -16.09 22.24
N LYS A 80 6.09 -14.83 22.44
CA LYS A 80 5.28 -14.39 23.59
C LYS A 80 3.77 -14.55 23.37
N GLY A 81 3.35 -15.20 22.29
CA GLY A 81 1.95 -15.49 21.99
C GLY A 81 1.19 -14.37 21.28
N LEU A 82 1.88 -13.34 20.79
CA LEU A 82 1.24 -12.29 20.03
C LEU A 82 1.08 -12.68 18.56
N SER A 83 -0.02 -12.28 17.94
CA SER A 83 -0.18 -12.36 16.48
C SER A 83 0.62 -11.23 15.84
N VAL A 84 1.55 -11.57 14.96
CA VAL A 84 2.46 -10.62 14.33
C VAL A 84 2.35 -10.68 12.82
N ALA A 85 2.19 -9.52 12.18
CA ALA A 85 2.20 -9.36 10.73
C ALA A 85 3.26 -8.30 10.36
N PRO A 86 4.40 -8.68 9.78
CA PRO A 86 5.36 -7.71 9.29
C PRO A 86 4.86 -7.08 8.00
N ILE A 87 5.10 -5.78 7.83
CA ILE A 87 4.86 -5.06 6.58
C ILE A 87 6.15 -4.33 6.22
N LYS A 88 6.65 -4.58 5.02
CA LYS A 88 7.78 -3.83 4.48
C LYS A 88 7.28 -2.77 3.51
N MET A 89 7.71 -1.53 3.74
CA MET A 89 7.37 -0.39 2.91
C MET A 89 8.63 0.15 2.24
N GLU A 90 8.60 0.20 0.91
CA GLU A 90 9.70 0.68 0.07
C GLU A 90 9.35 1.99 -0.62
N GLY A 91 10.29 2.94 -0.56
CA GLY A 91 10.10 4.28 -1.11
C GLY A 91 10.30 4.40 -2.62
N TYR A 92 10.76 3.35 -3.31
CA TYR A 92 10.98 3.41 -4.76
C TYR A 92 9.65 3.31 -5.54
N LEU A 93 9.69 3.81 -6.78
CA LEU A 93 8.50 3.87 -7.67
C LEU A 93 8.29 2.59 -8.49
N ASN A 94 9.14 1.58 -8.34
CA ASN A 94 8.91 0.28 -8.96
C ASN A 94 7.66 -0.37 -8.34
N ILE A 95 6.89 -1.07 -9.15
CA ILE A 95 5.68 -1.76 -8.68
C ILE A 95 6.05 -2.92 -7.76
N ASP A 96 7.15 -3.60 -8.06
CA ASP A 96 7.72 -4.70 -7.28
C ASP A 96 9.25 -4.68 -7.38
N SER A 97 9.91 -5.72 -6.89
CA SER A 97 11.37 -5.81 -6.91
C SER A 97 11.95 -6.45 -8.18
N GLY A 98 11.11 -6.94 -9.10
CA GLY A 98 11.56 -7.72 -10.26
C GLY A 98 12.45 -6.95 -11.23
N THR A 99 12.32 -5.64 -11.29
CA THR A 99 13.14 -4.77 -12.15
C THR A 99 14.29 -4.07 -11.45
N LEU A 100 14.50 -4.36 -10.15
CA LEU A 100 15.59 -3.75 -9.38
C LEU A 100 16.94 -4.37 -9.75
N ASN A 101 17.98 -3.56 -9.61
CA ASN A 101 19.33 -4.02 -9.85
C ASN A 101 19.79 -4.95 -8.71
N PRO A 102 20.08 -6.24 -8.98
CA PRO A 102 20.44 -7.20 -7.94
C PRO A 102 21.77 -6.89 -7.24
N TYR A 103 22.68 -6.19 -7.90
CA TYR A 103 23.95 -5.77 -7.27
C TYR A 103 23.75 -4.70 -6.17
N ARG A 104 22.64 -3.98 -6.21
CA ARG A 104 22.33 -2.93 -5.22
C ARG A 104 21.34 -3.40 -4.16
N HIS A 105 20.40 -4.24 -4.56
CA HIS A 105 19.24 -4.61 -3.72
C HIS A 105 19.23 -6.08 -3.31
N GLY A 106 20.17 -6.87 -3.81
CA GLY A 106 20.17 -8.31 -3.61
C GLY A 106 19.23 -9.03 -4.58
N GLU A 107 19.10 -10.33 -4.41
CA GLU A 107 18.24 -11.16 -5.24
C GLU A 107 16.77 -10.94 -4.91
N VAL A 108 15.92 -11.16 -5.90
CA VAL A 108 14.47 -11.10 -5.77
C VAL A 108 13.98 -12.33 -5.00
N PHE A 109 13.09 -12.12 -4.05
CA PHE A 109 12.35 -13.16 -3.36
C PHE A 109 10.90 -13.15 -3.81
N VAL A 110 10.41 -14.29 -4.31
CA VAL A 110 9.04 -14.41 -4.81
C VAL A 110 8.16 -15.00 -3.72
N LEU A 111 7.11 -14.28 -3.33
CA LEU A 111 6.11 -14.74 -2.38
C LEU A 111 5.22 -15.84 -2.99
N GLN A 112 4.50 -16.58 -2.16
CA GLN A 112 3.60 -17.64 -2.59
C GLN A 112 2.53 -17.15 -3.59
N ASP A 113 2.12 -15.89 -3.50
CA ASP A 113 1.14 -15.28 -4.42
C ASP A 113 1.77 -14.70 -5.70
N GLY A 114 3.06 -14.95 -5.94
CA GLY A 114 3.78 -14.58 -7.13
C GLY A 114 4.33 -13.15 -7.13
N LEU A 115 4.18 -12.40 -6.04
CA LEU A 115 4.74 -11.05 -5.95
C LEU A 115 6.27 -11.12 -5.78
N GLU A 116 6.97 -10.39 -6.62
CA GLU A 116 8.43 -10.24 -6.56
C GLU A 116 8.81 -9.17 -5.51
N THR A 117 9.49 -9.60 -4.48
CA THR A 117 9.88 -8.76 -3.34
C THR A 117 11.38 -8.80 -3.12
N ASP A 118 11.88 -8.06 -2.17
CA ASP A 118 13.28 -8.15 -1.79
C ASP A 118 13.56 -9.30 -0.80
N MET A 119 14.84 -9.53 -0.54
CA MET A 119 15.33 -10.61 0.33
C MET A 119 14.81 -10.52 1.78
N ASP A 120 14.43 -9.35 2.25
CA ASP A 120 13.96 -9.18 3.63
C ASP A 120 12.67 -9.96 3.89
N LEU A 121 11.78 -10.06 2.87
CA LEU A 121 10.55 -10.83 3.00
C LEU A 121 10.84 -12.32 3.21
N GLY A 122 11.82 -12.88 2.48
CA GLY A 122 12.27 -14.25 2.68
C GLY A 122 12.89 -14.47 4.07
N THR A 123 13.59 -13.47 4.59
CA THR A 123 14.08 -13.50 5.97
C THR A 123 12.94 -13.51 6.97
N TYR A 124 11.90 -12.69 6.75
CA TYR A 124 10.72 -12.65 7.62
C TYR A 124 9.98 -13.98 7.62
N GLU A 125 9.71 -14.57 6.45
CA GLU A 125 9.07 -15.89 6.35
C GLU A 125 9.85 -16.95 7.13
N ARG A 126 11.16 -17.01 6.91
CA ARG A 126 12.02 -18.00 7.58
C ARG A 126 12.05 -17.84 9.09
N VAL A 127 12.23 -16.61 9.58
CA VAL A 127 12.35 -16.34 11.01
C VAL A 127 11.02 -16.50 11.73
N LEU A 128 9.92 -16.09 11.08
CA LEU A 128 8.57 -16.18 11.64
C LEU A 128 7.93 -17.56 11.42
N ASN A 129 8.49 -18.38 10.55
CA ASN A 129 7.88 -19.64 10.10
C ASN A 129 6.40 -19.42 9.71
N GLN A 130 6.17 -18.49 8.78
CA GLN A 130 4.86 -18.20 8.23
C GLN A 130 4.99 -17.63 6.82
N ASP A 131 4.08 -18.03 5.94
CA ASP A 131 4.01 -17.49 4.60
C ASP A 131 3.50 -16.04 4.64
N LEU A 132 4.11 -15.20 3.83
CA LEU A 132 3.71 -13.82 3.61
C LEU A 132 3.03 -13.68 2.25
N SER A 133 2.37 -12.57 2.06
CA SER A 133 1.62 -12.27 0.85
C SER A 133 1.87 -10.82 0.42
N ARG A 134 1.30 -10.43 -0.73
CA ARG A 134 1.34 -9.03 -1.21
C ARG A 134 0.88 -7.99 -0.19
N ARG A 135 0.15 -8.39 0.85
CA ARG A 135 -0.23 -7.49 1.95
C ARG A 135 0.96 -7.09 2.83
N ASN A 136 2.02 -7.85 2.77
CA ASN A 136 3.21 -7.66 3.59
C ASN A 136 4.30 -6.83 2.90
N PHE A 137 4.07 -6.44 1.64
CA PHE A 137 5.04 -5.67 0.85
C PHE A 137 4.35 -4.54 0.09
N VAL A 138 4.77 -3.31 0.33
CA VAL A 138 4.16 -2.11 -0.24
C VAL A 138 5.26 -1.22 -0.81
N THR A 139 5.13 -0.82 -2.07
CA THR A 139 6.02 0.16 -2.70
C THR A 139 5.32 1.49 -2.93
N ALA A 140 6.06 2.58 -3.01
CA ALA A 140 5.51 3.86 -3.41
C ALA A 140 4.86 3.77 -4.81
N GLY A 141 5.46 2.99 -5.72
CA GLY A 141 4.90 2.74 -7.05
C GLY A 141 3.50 2.14 -7.01
N GLN A 142 3.27 1.13 -6.17
CA GLN A 142 1.92 0.55 -5.98
C GLN A 142 0.92 1.59 -5.47
N ILE A 143 1.31 2.41 -4.49
CA ILE A 143 0.45 3.43 -3.91
C ILE A 143 0.08 4.49 -4.96
N TYR A 144 1.06 5.02 -5.69
CA TYR A 144 0.81 6.02 -6.72
C TYR A 144 0.00 5.46 -7.88
N THR A 145 0.26 4.26 -8.31
CA THR A 145 -0.51 3.61 -9.37
C THR A 145 -1.99 3.48 -8.96
N GLU A 146 -2.27 2.99 -7.76
CA GLU A 146 -3.64 2.88 -7.24
C GLU A 146 -4.34 4.25 -7.23
N ILE A 147 -3.67 5.29 -6.78
CA ILE A 147 -4.24 6.64 -6.70
C ILE A 147 -4.51 7.21 -8.09
N LEU A 148 -3.54 7.11 -9.01
CA LEU A 148 -3.68 7.64 -10.36
C LEU A 148 -4.76 6.90 -11.16
N GLU A 149 -4.82 5.58 -11.04
CA GLU A 149 -5.88 4.81 -11.67
C GLU A 149 -7.27 5.18 -11.12
N ARG A 150 -7.38 5.38 -9.82
CA ARG A 150 -8.63 5.81 -9.18
C ARG A 150 -9.02 7.22 -9.63
N GLU A 151 -8.06 8.13 -9.74
CA GLU A 151 -8.29 9.48 -10.27
C GLU A 151 -8.84 9.41 -11.69
N ARG A 152 -8.20 8.65 -12.58
CA ARG A 152 -8.62 8.48 -13.97
C ARG A 152 -10.01 7.88 -14.13
N ARG A 153 -10.45 7.08 -13.18
CA ARG A 153 -11.81 6.52 -13.15
C ARG A 153 -12.83 7.45 -12.49
N GLY A 154 -12.44 8.68 -12.11
CA GLY A 154 -13.32 9.65 -11.45
C GLY A 154 -13.59 9.36 -9.98
N GLY A 155 -12.81 8.49 -9.34
CA GLY A 155 -13.02 8.03 -7.98
C GLY A 155 -12.86 9.12 -6.90
N TYR A 156 -12.43 10.31 -7.27
CA TYR A 156 -12.32 11.47 -6.35
C TYR A 156 -13.35 12.56 -6.62
N LEU A 157 -14.35 12.28 -7.49
CA LEU A 157 -15.49 13.17 -7.75
C LEU A 157 -15.09 14.59 -8.16
N GLY A 158 -14.02 14.75 -8.95
CA GLY A 158 -13.52 16.04 -9.42
C GLY A 158 -12.70 16.84 -8.41
N ARG A 159 -12.37 16.25 -7.26
CA ARG A 159 -11.48 16.88 -6.29
C ARG A 159 -10.03 16.75 -6.71
N ASP A 160 -9.21 17.72 -6.33
CA ASP A 160 -7.76 17.66 -6.48
C ASP A 160 -7.19 16.54 -5.60
N VAL A 161 -6.38 15.67 -6.21
CA VAL A 161 -5.72 14.58 -5.50
C VAL A 161 -4.38 15.06 -4.96
N GLN A 162 -4.22 15.03 -3.64
CA GLN A 162 -3.07 15.58 -2.93
C GLN A 162 -2.33 14.51 -2.13
N MET A 163 -1.09 14.82 -1.73
CA MET A 163 -0.32 13.94 -0.86
C MET A 163 -1.04 13.68 0.47
N ILE A 164 -1.65 14.73 1.03
CA ILE A 164 -2.50 14.66 2.21
C ILE A 164 -3.87 15.23 1.80
N PRO A 165 -4.96 14.50 2.00
CA PRO A 165 -5.11 13.22 2.71
C PRO A 165 -5.02 11.96 1.82
N HIS A 166 -4.93 12.08 0.49
CA HIS A 166 -5.16 10.96 -0.43
C HIS A 166 -4.05 9.91 -0.39
N VAL A 167 -2.78 10.32 -0.59
CA VAL A 167 -1.64 9.38 -0.54
C VAL A 167 -1.48 8.81 0.87
N THR A 168 -1.51 9.67 1.89
CA THR A 168 -1.41 9.23 3.29
C THR A 168 -2.58 8.33 3.69
N GLY A 169 -3.77 8.56 3.13
CA GLY A 169 -4.94 7.71 3.33
C GLY A 169 -4.71 6.30 2.78
N VAL A 170 -4.24 6.17 1.53
CA VAL A 170 -3.92 4.87 0.94
C VAL A 170 -2.83 4.15 1.73
N VAL A 171 -1.77 4.86 2.17
CA VAL A 171 -0.74 4.28 3.04
C VAL A 171 -1.36 3.68 4.32
N LYS A 172 -2.22 4.44 5.00
CA LYS A 172 -2.90 3.95 6.21
C LYS A 172 -3.79 2.74 5.96
N MET A 173 -4.44 2.68 4.80
CA MET A 173 -5.29 1.55 4.45
C MET A 173 -4.50 0.26 4.15
N ARG A 174 -3.19 0.35 3.94
CA ARG A 174 -2.28 -0.79 3.76
C ARG A 174 -1.74 -1.34 5.09
N LEU A 175 -1.86 -0.60 6.17
CA LEU A 175 -1.49 -1.00 7.53
C LEU A 175 -2.64 -1.74 8.24
#